data_9de08a407890df1cb3d56158ee9da6fe
#
_entry.id   9de08a407890df1cb3d56158ee9da6fe
#
_cell.length_a   1.000
_cell.length_b   1.000
_cell.length_c   1.000
_cell.angle_alpha   90.00
_cell.angle_beta   90.00
_cell.angle_gamma   90.00
#
_symmetry.space_group_name_H-M   'P 1'
#
loop_
_entity.id
_entity.type
_entity.pdbx_description
1 polymer ?
#
loop_
_entity_poly.entity_id
_entity_poly.type
_entity_poly.pdbx_seq_one_letter_code
_entity_poly.pdbx_strand_id
1 'polypeptide(L)'
;MKKILLLLLILFINSFSFAQEKPIMPQVKAQPKEGLEVFYKNFINEFKLPSVPKGIYEVAIRLKFIVEKDGSFSNIEVVDDNLNITEEAIRVLKEMPIWNAAVYEGKYVRSSYTLPIKIKVKDPDSNEFNNKEEKKAFLKTLNANVVDTDYFNLECNCTLAKSSKNDELQTEEFLLYSQDDKASYTIAFRKMDLQQAQKELETVKSDAIRQKATVKNTKFNGIKTTEISINIPNGDYVDNYRMLFLYHNQYVIAVSVVSYKTQLADLLFEHFKRNFKLKI
;
A
#
# COMPACT_ATOMS: atom_id res chain seq x y z
N MET A 1 -30.39 19.39 -67.80
CA MET A 1 -30.11 20.20 -66.60
C MET A 1 -29.89 19.35 -65.33
N LYS A 2 -30.70 18.33 -65.02
CA LYS A 2 -30.52 17.48 -63.83
C LYS A 2 -29.18 16.68 -63.77
N LYS A 3 -28.63 16.25 -64.93
CA LYS A 3 -27.36 15.51 -64.97
C LYS A 3 -26.11 16.38 -64.72
N ILE A 4 -26.16 17.68 -65.07
CA ILE A 4 -25.08 18.63 -64.85
C ILE A 4 -25.02 19.02 -63.37
N LEU A 5 -26.19 19.14 -62.68
CA LEU A 5 -26.29 19.44 -61.28
C LEU A 5 -25.71 18.30 -60.39
N LEU A 6 -25.94 17.06 -60.84
CA LEU A 6 -25.40 15.86 -60.15
C LEU A 6 -23.87 15.77 -60.25
N LEU A 7 -23.31 16.15 -61.42
CA LEU A 7 -21.86 16.18 -61.65
C LEU A 7 -21.14 17.28 -60.86
N LEU A 8 -21.77 18.42 -60.67
CA LEU A 8 -21.29 19.51 -59.78
C LEU A 8 -21.35 19.14 -58.30
N LEU A 9 -22.34 18.37 -57.89
CA LEU A 9 -22.45 17.90 -56.48
C LEU A 9 -21.35 16.87 -56.14
N ILE A 10 -20.99 16.01 -57.09
CA ILE A 10 -19.92 15.01 -56.92
C ILE A 10 -18.53 15.69 -56.87
N LEU A 11 -18.32 16.77 -57.61
CA LEU A 11 -17.08 17.55 -57.58
C LEU A 11 -16.91 18.32 -56.24
N PHE A 12 -17.99 18.71 -55.58
CA PHE A 12 -17.93 19.40 -54.27
C PHE A 12 -17.61 18.47 -53.09
N ILE A 13 -17.93 17.18 -53.20
CA ILE A 13 -17.68 16.18 -52.13
C ILE A 13 -16.19 15.78 -52.03
N ASN A 14 -15.41 15.94 -53.10
CA ASN A 14 -13.99 15.58 -53.11
C ASN A 14 -13.04 16.66 -52.57
N SER A 15 -13.54 17.82 -52.16
CA SER A 15 -12.70 18.91 -51.65
C SER A 15 -12.44 18.88 -50.16
N PHE A 16 -13.05 17.95 -49.42
CA PHE A 16 -12.73 17.71 -47.99
C PHE A 16 -11.72 16.56 -47.85
N SER A 17 -10.55 16.71 -48.48
CA SER A 17 -9.37 15.97 -48.06
C SER A 17 -8.95 16.53 -46.70
N PHE A 18 -9.42 15.94 -45.60
CA PHE A 18 -8.78 16.09 -44.32
C PHE A 18 -7.33 15.59 -44.50
N ALA A 19 -6.41 16.51 -44.64
CA ALA A 19 -5.00 16.19 -44.49
C ALA A 19 -4.80 15.67 -43.07
N GLN A 20 -4.77 14.36 -42.90
CA GLN A 20 -4.25 13.76 -41.69
C GLN A 20 -2.77 14.13 -41.59
N GLU A 21 -2.47 15.19 -40.87
CA GLU A 21 -1.08 15.51 -40.53
C GLU A 21 -0.50 14.28 -39.83
N LYS A 22 0.48 13.66 -40.45
CA LYS A 22 1.25 12.59 -39.82
C LYS A 22 1.83 13.13 -38.52
N PRO A 23 1.72 12.39 -37.41
CA PRO A 23 2.28 12.85 -36.15
C PRO A 23 3.78 13.08 -36.33
N ILE A 24 4.21 14.32 -36.20
CA ILE A 24 5.61 14.73 -36.29
C ILE A 24 6.26 14.33 -34.96
N MET A 25 7.28 13.47 -35.01
CA MET A 25 8.11 13.19 -33.84
C MET A 25 9.10 14.33 -33.61
N PRO A 26 9.00 15.07 -32.50
CA PRO A 26 9.94 16.16 -32.24
C PRO A 26 11.34 15.62 -31.97
N GLN A 27 12.37 16.34 -32.43
CA GLN A 27 13.78 16.03 -32.18
C GLN A 27 14.12 16.26 -30.68
N VAL A 28 13.54 17.29 -30.11
CA VAL A 28 13.61 17.56 -28.64
C VAL A 28 12.19 17.55 -28.11
N LYS A 29 11.94 16.71 -27.09
CA LYS A 29 10.63 16.63 -26.42
C LYS A 29 10.41 17.85 -25.53
N ALA A 30 9.14 18.23 -25.37
CA ALA A 30 8.78 19.21 -24.36
C ALA A 30 9.14 18.70 -22.96
N GLN A 31 9.63 19.59 -22.09
CA GLN A 31 10.04 19.24 -20.73
C GLN A 31 9.99 20.46 -19.80
N PRO A 32 9.79 20.25 -18.48
CA PRO A 32 9.88 21.32 -17.50
C PRO A 32 11.27 21.98 -17.54
N LYS A 33 11.31 23.31 -17.32
CA LYS A 33 12.58 24.06 -17.27
C LYS A 33 13.51 23.61 -16.15
N GLU A 34 12.91 23.27 -15.01
CA GLU A 34 13.57 22.79 -13.79
C GLU A 34 13.80 21.27 -13.74
N GLY A 35 13.34 20.54 -14.76
CA GLY A 35 13.36 19.08 -14.81
C GLY A 35 12.13 18.41 -14.18
N LEU A 36 11.86 17.18 -14.60
CA LEU A 36 10.66 16.44 -14.19
C LEU A 36 10.57 16.19 -12.69
N GLU A 37 11.67 15.91 -12.03
CA GLU A 37 11.69 15.61 -10.58
C GLU A 37 11.23 16.82 -9.75
N VAL A 38 11.77 18.00 -10.04
CA VAL A 38 11.40 19.25 -9.38
C VAL A 38 9.96 19.62 -9.68
N PHE A 39 9.55 19.46 -10.94
CA PHE A 39 8.18 19.69 -11.37
C PHE A 39 7.18 18.79 -10.60
N TYR A 40 7.45 17.48 -10.51
CA TYR A 40 6.59 16.56 -9.75
C TYR A 40 6.50 16.94 -8.27
N LYS A 41 7.63 17.29 -7.66
CA LYS A 41 7.66 17.71 -6.26
C LYS A 41 6.80 18.96 -6.04
N ASN A 42 6.93 19.97 -6.91
CA ASN A 42 6.17 21.19 -6.81
C ASN A 42 4.67 20.92 -7.07
N PHE A 43 4.34 20.12 -8.08
CA PHE A 43 2.98 19.72 -8.36
C PHE A 43 2.31 19.05 -7.16
N ILE A 44 2.99 18.08 -6.53
CA ILE A 44 2.45 17.36 -5.36
C ILE A 44 2.30 18.30 -4.15
N ASN A 45 3.23 19.22 -3.95
CA ASN A 45 3.16 20.19 -2.84
C ASN A 45 1.97 21.15 -2.97
N GLU A 46 1.62 21.57 -4.19
CA GLU A 46 0.49 22.46 -4.47
C GLU A 46 -0.85 21.73 -4.53
N PHE A 47 -0.82 20.39 -4.63
CA PHE A 47 -2.00 19.57 -4.79
C PHE A 47 -2.77 19.40 -3.47
N LYS A 48 -4.00 19.88 -3.44
CA LYS A 48 -4.90 19.73 -2.29
C LYS A 48 -5.74 18.48 -2.46
N LEU A 49 -5.36 17.40 -1.79
CA LEU A 49 -6.18 16.20 -1.77
C LEU A 49 -7.49 16.45 -1.03
N PRO A 50 -8.64 16.10 -1.60
CA PRO A 50 -9.89 16.03 -0.85
C PRO A 50 -9.77 14.93 0.24
N SER A 51 -10.81 14.82 1.09
CA SER A 51 -10.87 13.69 2.03
C SER A 51 -10.89 12.38 1.25
N VAL A 52 -9.84 11.60 1.41
CA VAL A 52 -9.70 10.30 0.74
C VAL A 52 -10.38 9.24 1.59
N PRO A 53 -11.21 8.36 1.01
CA PRO A 53 -11.81 7.24 1.73
C PRO A 53 -10.75 6.37 2.44
N LYS A 54 -11.11 5.84 3.61
CA LYS A 54 -10.21 4.91 4.33
C LYS A 54 -9.84 3.73 3.44
N GLY A 55 -8.56 3.33 3.50
CA GLY A 55 -8.06 2.21 2.70
C GLY A 55 -7.43 2.59 1.36
N ILE A 56 -7.51 3.85 0.94
CA ILE A 56 -6.81 4.34 -0.26
C ILE A 56 -5.47 4.96 0.16
N TYR A 57 -4.37 4.31 -0.19
CA TYR A 57 -2.99 4.72 0.15
C TYR A 57 -2.22 5.35 -1.01
N GLU A 58 -2.76 5.27 -2.20
CA GLU A 58 -2.18 5.89 -3.40
C GLU A 58 -3.30 6.42 -4.29
N VAL A 59 -3.20 7.68 -4.67
CA VAL A 59 -4.03 8.31 -5.67
C VAL A 59 -3.21 8.40 -6.96
N ALA A 60 -3.72 7.78 -8.01
CA ALA A 60 -3.10 7.83 -9.33
C ALA A 60 -4.01 8.61 -10.28
N ILE A 61 -3.44 9.62 -10.93
CA ILE A 61 -4.10 10.37 -12.00
C ILE A 61 -3.18 10.43 -13.23
N ARG A 62 -3.79 10.55 -14.38
CA ARG A 62 -3.06 10.72 -15.63
C ARG A 62 -3.59 11.94 -16.37
N LEU A 63 -2.76 12.99 -16.42
CA LEU A 63 -3.04 14.21 -17.15
C LEU A 63 -2.53 14.08 -18.58
N LYS A 64 -3.38 14.38 -19.56
CA LYS A 64 -3.01 14.52 -20.95
C LYS A 64 -3.22 15.98 -21.36
N PHE A 65 -2.22 16.61 -21.93
CA PHE A 65 -2.29 18.02 -22.32
C PHE A 65 -1.37 18.31 -23.51
N ILE A 66 -1.54 19.46 -24.08
CA ILE A 66 -0.68 20.00 -25.15
C ILE A 66 0.24 21.04 -24.52
N VAL A 67 1.54 20.90 -24.81
CA VAL A 67 2.53 21.94 -24.58
C VAL A 67 2.58 22.78 -25.84
N GLU A 68 2.22 24.05 -25.74
CA GLU A 68 2.20 25.01 -26.82
C GLU A 68 3.63 25.46 -27.19
N LYS A 69 3.76 26.22 -28.29
CA LYS A 69 5.07 26.73 -28.77
C LYS A 69 5.73 27.70 -27.81
N ASP A 70 4.95 28.36 -26.95
CA ASP A 70 5.44 29.25 -25.90
C ASP A 70 5.68 28.52 -24.57
N GLY A 71 5.40 27.20 -24.52
CA GLY A 71 5.56 26.36 -23.35
C GLY A 71 4.35 26.32 -22.44
N SER A 72 3.27 27.06 -22.75
CA SER A 72 2.01 27.03 -21.98
C SER A 72 1.26 25.71 -22.21
N PHE A 73 0.24 25.45 -21.37
CA PHE A 73 -0.55 24.22 -21.41
C PHE A 73 -1.94 24.48 -21.96
N SER A 74 -2.38 23.64 -22.90
CA SER A 74 -3.74 23.67 -23.45
C SER A 74 -4.32 22.27 -23.57
N ASN A 75 -5.64 22.16 -23.85
CA ASN A 75 -6.35 20.89 -23.98
C ASN A 75 -6.03 19.90 -22.85
N ILE A 76 -6.18 20.37 -21.61
CA ILE A 76 -5.88 19.55 -20.43
C ILE A 76 -7.05 18.61 -20.19
N GLU A 77 -6.78 17.31 -20.21
CA GLU A 77 -7.72 16.22 -19.96
C GLU A 77 -7.18 15.33 -18.84
N VAL A 78 -8.05 14.82 -17.97
CA VAL A 78 -7.73 13.76 -17.02
C VAL A 78 -8.24 12.45 -17.60
N VAL A 79 -7.32 11.51 -17.84
CA VAL A 79 -7.64 10.23 -18.50
C VAL A 79 -8.13 9.21 -17.49
N ASP A 80 -7.55 9.20 -16.28
CA ASP A 80 -7.92 8.29 -15.20
C ASP A 80 -8.17 9.13 -13.94
N ASP A 81 -9.38 9.09 -13.40
CA ASP A 81 -9.76 9.76 -12.15
C ASP A 81 -10.71 8.88 -11.35
N ASN A 82 -10.19 8.22 -10.34
CA ASN A 82 -10.96 7.35 -9.47
C ASN A 82 -11.47 8.04 -8.18
N LEU A 83 -11.12 9.32 -7.97
CA LEU A 83 -11.48 10.07 -6.76
C LEU A 83 -12.12 11.44 -7.01
N ASN A 84 -12.52 11.74 -8.26
CA ASN A 84 -13.08 13.04 -8.66
C ASN A 84 -12.17 14.24 -8.33
N ILE A 85 -10.86 14.09 -8.57
CA ILE A 85 -9.85 15.12 -8.32
C ILE A 85 -9.41 15.86 -9.59
N THR A 86 -10.16 15.66 -10.68
CA THR A 86 -9.91 16.28 -12.00
C THR A 86 -9.73 17.79 -11.92
N GLU A 87 -10.65 18.49 -11.23
CA GLU A 87 -10.61 19.96 -11.16
C GLU A 87 -9.33 20.46 -10.46
N GLU A 88 -8.95 19.80 -9.36
CA GLU A 88 -7.74 20.16 -8.63
C GLU A 88 -6.48 19.89 -9.45
N ALA A 89 -6.43 18.76 -10.15
CA ALA A 89 -5.31 18.42 -11.02
C ALA A 89 -5.11 19.44 -12.16
N ILE A 90 -6.23 19.89 -12.76
CA ILE A 90 -6.22 20.92 -13.79
C ILE A 90 -5.80 22.27 -13.21
N ARG A 91 -6.30 22.64 -12.03
CA ARG A 91 -5.94 23.88 -11.33
C ARG A 91 -4.44 23.93 -11.11
N VAL A 92 -3.89 22.90 -10.47
CA VAL A 92 -2.46 22.84 -10.16
C VAL A 92 -1.61 22.90 -11.42
N LEU A 93 -1.96 22.12 -12.48
CA LEU A 93 -1.20 22.17 -13.72
C LEU A 93 -1.17 23.56 -14.36
N LYS A 94 -2.29 24.30 -14.30
CA LYS A 94 -2.38 25.67 -14.84
C LYS A 94 -1.55 26.68 -14.06
N GLU A 95 -1.31 26.44 -12.78
CA GLU A 95 -0.49 27.28 -11.89
C GLU A 95 1.01 26.93 -11.98
N MET A 96 1.36 25.78 -12.54
CA MET A 96 2.75 25.38 -12.72
C MET A 96 3.48 26.26 -13.75
N PRO A 97 4.82 26.44 -13.58
CA PRO A 97 5.64 27.14 -14.58
C PRO A 97 5.54 26.52 -15.97
N ILE A 98 5.56 27.37 -16.98
CA ILE A 98 5.59 26.94 -18.37
C ILE A 98 6.83 26.11 -18.68
N TRP A 99 6.68 25.15 -19.60
CA TRP A 99 7.75 24.25 -20.03
C TRP A 99 8.59 24.81 -21.17
N ASN A 100 9.71 24.19 -21.45
CA ASN A 100 10.38 24.31 -22.73
C ASN A 100 9.56 23.54 -23.77
N ALA A 101 9.14 24.21 -24.84
CA ALA A 101 8.39 23.60 -25.93
C ALA A 101 9.23 22.56 -26.68
N ALA A 102 8.57 21.63 -27.33
CA ALA A 102 9.21 20.68 -28.22
C ALA A 102 9.83 21.39 -29.42
N VAL A 103 10.93 20.82 -29.99
CA VAL A 103 11.63 21.37 -31.15
C VAL A 103 11.64 20.34 -32.27
N TYR A 104 11.27 20.79 -33.46
CA TYR A 104 11.36 20.05 -34.70
C TYR A 104 11.97 20.94 -35.79
N GLU A 105 13.03 20.49 -36.45
CA GLU A 105 13.77 21.26 -37.49
C GLU A 105 14.15 22.68 -37.02
N GLY A 106 14.62 22.80 -35.77
CA GLY A 106 15.02 24.08 -35.18
C GLY A 106 13.88 25.04 -34.83
N LYS A 107 12.63 24.63 -34.95
CA LYS A 107 11.43 25.44 -34.63
C LYS A 107 10.67 24.86 -33.47
N TYR A 108 10.13 25.72 -32.62
CA TYR A 108 9.19 25.31 -31.53
C TYR A 108 7.87 24.80 -32.10
N VAL A 109 7.48 23.64 -31.67
CA VAL A 109 6.24 22.97 -32.11
C VAL A 109 5.35 22.59 -30.94
N ARG A 110 4.04 22.51 -31.20
CA ARG A 110 3.08 21.95 -30.26
C ARG A 110 3.34 20.47 -30.10
N SER A 111 3.22 19.97 -28.87
CA SER A 111 3.37 18.53 -28.63
C SER A 111 2.42 18.05 -27.52
N SER A 112 1.86 16.87 -27.74
CA SER A 112 1.07 16.19 -26.71
C SER A 112 1.98 15.60 -25.65
N TYR A 113 1.59 15.72 -24.39
CA TYR A 113 2.27 15.11 -23.25
C TYR A 113 1.28 14.37 -22.36
N THR A 114 1.74 13.25 -21.80
CA THR A 114 0.97 12.50 -20.81
C THR A 114 1.79 12.42 -19.54
N LEU A 115 1.24 12.96 -18.44
CA LEU A 115 1.87 13.07 -17.14
C LEU A 115 1.18 12.13 -16.16
N PRO A 116 1.77 10.97 -15.83
CA PRO A 116 1.27 10.11 -14.76
C PRO A 116 1.68 10.70 -13.42
N ILE A 117 0.74 10.88 -12.52
CA ILE A 117 0.98 11.41 -11.17
C ILE A 117 0.50 10.38 -10.17
N LYS A 118 1.35 10.06 -9.20
CA LYS A 118 1.05 9.20 -8.07
C LYS A 118 1.28 9.96 -6.79
N ILE A 119 0.23 10.12 -6.01
CA ILE A 119 0.26 10.81 -4.72
C ILE A 119 0.06 9.76 -3.64
N LYS A 120 1.06 9.57 -2.81
CA LYS A 120 0.90 8.73 -1.61
C LYS A 120 0.03 9.48 -0.62
N VAL A 121 -1.09 8.88 -0.28
CA VAL A 121 -1.98 9.38 0.76
C VAL A 121 -1.43 8.90 2.10
N LYS A 122 -1.07 9.83 2.97
CA LYS A 122 -0.82 9.48 4.36
C LYS A 122 -2.15 9.05 4.95
N ASP A 123 -2.28 7.78 5.32
CA ASP A 123 -3.33 7.35 6.21
C ASP A 123 -3.21 8.18 7.49
N PRO A 124 -4.20 9.01 7.86
CA PRO A 124 -4.16 9.78 9.12
C PRO A 124 -4.03 8.88 10.35
N ASP A 125 -4.40 7.60 10.18
CA ASP A 125 -4.17 6.55 11.14
C ASP A 125 -2.86 5.78 10.87
N SER A 126 -2.04 6.11 9.87
CA SER A 126 -0.78 5.41 9.66
C SER A 126 0.20 5.78 10.77
N ASN A 127 0.57 4.80 11.58
CA ASN A 127 1.79 4.86 12.36
C ASN A 127 3.01 4.61 11.44
N GLU A 128 3.02 5.28 10.25
CA GLU A 128 4.23 5.36 9.45
C GLU A 128 5.18 6.30 10.20
N PHE A 129 6.22 5.69 10.74
CA PHE A 129 7.27 6.44 11.41
C PHE A 129 8.09 7.17 10.35
N ASN A 130 8.13 8.50 10.42
CA ASN A 130 8.89 9.32 9.47
C ASN A 130 10.41 9.11 9.63
N ASN A 131 10.85 8.64 10.79
CA ASN A 131 12.28 8.42 11.09
C ASN A 131 12.47 7.35 12.19
N LYS A 132 13.74 6.99 12.43
CA LYS A 132 14.11 5.99 13.44
C LYS A 132 13.81 6.42 14.88
N GLU A 133 13.89 7.71 15.17
CA GLU A 133 13.64 8.29 16.50
C GLU A 133 12.18 8.19 16.86
N GLU A 134 11.28 8.51 15.94
CA GLU A 134 9.84 8.38 16.12
C GLU A 134 9.45 6.91 16.36
N LYS A 135 10.01 5.99 15.55
CA LYS A 135 9.85 4.54 15.76
C LYS A 135 10.35 4.11 17.14
N LYS A 136 11.50 4.61 17.58
CA LYS A 136 12.07 4.28 18.89
C LYS A 136 11.25 4.85 20.04
N ALA A 137 10.69 6.05 19.89
CA ALA A 137 9.79 6.65 20.87
C ALA A 137 8.51 5.83 21.00
N PHE A 138 7.89 5.44 19.88
CA PHE A 138 6.71 4.55 19.88
C PHE A 138 7.01 3.20 20.54
N LEU A 139 8.16 2.58 20.23
CA LEU A 139 8.54 1.30 20.85
C LEU A 139 8.67 1.39 22.37
N LYS A 140 9.06 2.54 22.93
CA LYS A 140 9.11 2.74 24.38
C LYS A 140 7.70 2.76 25.02
N THR A 141 6.68 3.22 24.29
CA THR A 141 5.30 3.20 24.77
C THR A 141 4.71 1.80 24.85
N LEU A 142 5.31 0.83 24.14
CA LEU A 142 4.82 -0.54 24.07
C LEU A 142 5.12 -1.36 25.34
N ASN A 143 5.96 -0.89 26.24
CA ASN A 143 6.32 -1.61 27.49
C ASN A 143 5.49 -1.11 28.71
N ALA A 144 4.32 -0.52 28.45
CA ALA A 144 3.53 0.09 29.54
C ALA A 144 2.93 -0.91 30.52
N ASN A 145 2.70 -2.14 30.08
CA ASN A 145 2.06 -3.20 30.87
C ASN A 145 2.85 -4.50 30.83
N VAL A 146 2.60 -5.33 31.85
CA VAL A 146 3.08 -6.71 31.91
C VAL A 146 1.87 -7.63 32.03
N VAL A 147 1.69 -8.52 31.05
CA VAL A 147 0.73 -9.62 31.15
C VAL A 147 1.48 -10.84 31.67
N ASP A 148 1.14 -11.26 32.87
CA ASP A 148 1.78 -12.38 33.56
C ASP A 148 0.76 -13.52 33.78
N THR A 149 1.09 -14.70 33.29
CA THR A 149 0.26 -15.91 33.37
C THR A 149 1.10 -17.10 33.85
N ASP A 150 0.51 -18.25 34.03
CA ASP A 150 1.24 -19.49 34.33
C ASP A 150 2.09 -19.97 33.13
N TYR A 151 1.75 -19.55 31.90
CA TYR A 151 2.38 -20.01 30.66
C TYR A 151 3.43 -19.06 30.12
N PHE A 152 3.23 -17.74 30.32
CA PHE A 152 4.12 -16.73 29.75
C PHE A 152 4.11 -15.42 30.55
N ASN A 153 5.13 -14.64 30.28
CA ASN A 153 5.21 -13.23 30.64
C ASN A 153 5.43 -12.41 29.37
N LEU A 154 4.66 -11.34 29.19
CA LEU A 154 4.74 -10.44 28.04
C LEU A 154 4.71 -8.99 28.47
N GLU A 155 5.77 -8.24 28.18
CA GLU A 155 5.79 -6.78 28.30
C GLU A 155 5.21 -6.18 26.99
N CYS A 156 4.09 -5.44 27.11
CA CYS A 156 3.40 -4.88 25.95
C CYS A 156 2.58 -3.64 26.32
N ASN A 157 2.13 -2.90 25.31
CA ASN A 157 1.04 -1.95 25.45
C ASN A 157 -0.30 -2.66 25.19
N CYS A 158 -0.54 -3.72 25.92
CA CYS A 158 -1.74 -4.51 25.74
C CYS A 158 -2.31 -4.98 27.09
N THR A 159 -3.57 -5.38 27.07
CA THR A 159 -4.29 -5.92 28.22
C THR A 159 -4.90 -7.27 27.86
N LEU A 160 -4.93 -8.17 28.83
CA LEU A 160 -5.61 -9.46 28.69
C LEU A 160 -7.13 -9.23 28.68
N ALA A 161 -7.76 -9.50 27.55
CA ALA A 161 -9.20 -9.34 27.37
C ALA A 161 -9.97 -10.62 27.70
N LYS A 162 -9.38 -11.78 27.38
CA LYS A 162 -10.02 -13.08 27.58
C LYS A 162 -8.97 -14.17 27.74
N SER A 163 -9.21 -15.11 28.65
CA SER A 163 -8.57 -16.42 28.66
C SER A 163 -9.63 -17.51 28.55
N SER A 164 -9.35 -18.56 27.81
CA SER A 164 -10.25 -19.70 27.64
C SER A 164 -9.47 -21.01 27.69
N LYS A 165 -10.05 -22.00 28.34
CA LYS A 165 -9.50 -23.34 28.44
C LYS A 165 -10.45 -24.34 27.85
N ASN A 166 -9.93 -25.25 27.03
CA ASN A 166 -10.66 -26.38 26.49
C ASN A 166 -9.97 -27.67 26.92
N ASP A 167 -10.57 -28.38 27.85
CA ASP A 167 -9.98 -29.58 28.42
C ASP A 167 -10.02 -30.78 27.45
N GLU A 168 -11.00 -30.86 26.55
CA GLU A 168 -11.08 -31.92 25.53
C GLU A 168 -9.95 -31.79 24.51
N LEU A 169 -9.68 -30.58 24.06
CA LEU A 169 -8.60 -30.26 23.11
C LEU A 169 -7.26 -30.02 23.80
N GLN A 170 -7.22 -29.99 25.13
CA GLN A 170 -6.05 -29.62 25.94
C GLN A 170 -5.42 -28.31 25.47
N THR A 171 -6.26 -27.31 25.21
CA THR A 171 -5.86 -26.02 24.68
C THR A 171 -6.17 -24.92 25.70
N GLU A 172 -5.21 -24.02 25.89
CA GLU A 172 -5.44 -22.73 26.54
C GLU A 172 -5.12 -21.59 25.58
N GLU A 173 -6.02 -20.61 25.53
CA GLU A 173 -5.95 -19.49 24.63
C GLU A 173 -6.10 -18.17 25.37
N PHE A 174 -5.28 -17.20 25.01
CA PHE A 174 -5.23 -15.87 25.58
C PHE A 174 -5.42 -14.84 24.46
N LEU A 175 -6.43 -13.98 24.61
CA LEU A 175 -6.71 -12.89 23.70
C LEU A 175 -6.37 -11.56 24.39
N LEU A 176 -5.51 -10.76 23.77
CA LEU A 176 -5.09 -9.47 24.25
C LEU A 176 -5.37 -8.40 23.20
N TYR A 177 -5.71 -7.20 23.64
CA TYR A 177 -5.85 -6.03 22.77
C TYR A 177 -4.83 -4.97 23.15
N SER A 178 -4.30 -4.28 22.13
CA SER A 178 -3.51 -3.07 22.37
C SER A 178 -4.40 -1.97 22.97
N GLN A 179 -3.83 -1.11 23.81
CA GLN A 179 -4.59 -0.04 24.48
C GLN A 179 -5.24 0.96 23.53
N ASP A 180 -4.72 1.06 22.31
CA ASP A 180 -5.25 1.92 21.25
C ASP A 180 -6.20 1.19 20.28
N ASP A 181 -6.60 -0.04 20.60
CA ASP A 181 -7.47 -0.93 19.81
C ASP A 181 -7.02 -1.17 18.37
N LYS A 182 -5.73 -0.89 18.05
CA LYS A 182 -5.21 -1.04 16.68
C LYS A 182 -4.64 -2.41 16.38
N ALA A 183 -4.46 -3.23 17.39
CA ALA A 183 -3.94 -4.58 17.24
C ALA A 183 -4.50 -5.54 18.27
N SER A 184 -4.52 -6.82 17.91
CA SER A 184 -4.82 -7.92 18.82
C SER A 184 -3.70 -8.95 18.80
N TYR A 185 -3.57 -9.66 19.92
CA TYR A 185 -2.66 -10.78 20.10
C TYR A 185 -3.46 -11.99 20.49
N THR A 186 -3.26 -13.10 19.82
CA THR A 186 -3.78 -14.39 20.25
C THR A 186 -2.61 -15.29 20.55
N ILE A 187 -2.58 -15.90 21.74
CA ILE A 187 -1.55 -16.82 22.17
C ILE A 187 -2.24 -18.10 22.61
N ALA A 188 -1.94 -19.20 21.94
CA ALA A 188 -2.55 -20.50 22.22
C ALA A 188 -1.48 -21.52 22.56
N PHE A 189 -1.77 -22.33 23.57
CA PHE A 189 -0.97 -23.46 24.04
C PHE A 189 -1.80 -24.73 23.89
N ARG A 190 -1.34 -25.69 23.11
CA ARG A 190 -2.01 -26.98 22.95
C ARG A 190 -1.05 -28.11 23.30
N LYS A 191 -1.43 -28.89 24.32
CA LYS A 191 -0.62 -30.02 24.79
C LYS A 191 -0.73 -31.18 23.84
N MET A 192 0.38 -31.72 23.36
CA MET A 192 0.47 -32.90 22.52
C MET A 192 1.87 -33.50 22.49
N ASP A 193 1.99 -34.72 22.00
CA ASP A 193 3.30 -35.35 21.78
C ASP A 193 4.05 -34.76 20.57
N LEU A 194 5.33 -35.06 20.47
CA LEU A 194 6.20 -34.53 19.43
C LEU A 194 5.77 -34.95 18.01
N GLN A 195 5.29 -36.18 17.84
CA GLN A 195 4.90 -36.70 16.52
C GLN A 195 3.64 -35.97 16.00
N GLN A 196 2.66 -35.80 16.88
CA GLN A 196 1.44 -35.03 16.57
C GLN A 196 1.78 -33.59 16.27
N ALA A 197 2.65 -32.96 17.09
CA ALA A 197 3.10 -31.59 16.89
C ALA A 197 3.80 -31.38 15.55
N GLN A 198 4.68 -32.28 15.14
CA GLN A 198 5.36 -32.19 13.86
C GLN A 198 4.36 -32.25 12.70
N LYS A 199 3.38 -33.16 12.74
CA LYS A 199 2.34 -33.26 11.73
C LYS A 199 1.49 -31.99 11.65
N GLU A 200 1.10 -31.44 12.79
CA GLU A 200 0.29 -30.21 12.86
C GLU A 200 1.07 -29.00 12.31
N LEU A 201 2.33 -28.83 12.71
CA LEU A 201 3.17 -27.74 12.21
C LEU A 201 3.44 -27.84 10.69
N GLU A 202 3.63 -29.03 10.14
CA GLU A 202 3.76 -29.20 8.68
C GLU A 202 2.43 -28.93 7.96
N THR A 203 1.29 -29.27 8.56
CA THR A 203 -0.04 -28.92 8.00
C THR A 203 -0.22 -27.40 7.96
N VAL A 204 0.04 -26.70 9.07
CA VAL A 204 -0.02 -25.23 9.15
C VAL A 204 0.84 -24.57 8.08
N LYS A 205 2.07 -25.08 7.89
CA LYS A 205 3.00 -24.60 6.87
C LYS A 205 2.46 -24.78 5.46
N SER A 206 1.96 -25.99 5.15
CA SER A 206 1.43 -26.34 3.84
C SER A 206 0.20 -25.48 3.51
N ASP A 207 -0.67 -25.25 4.48
CA ASP A 207 -1.85 -24.42 4.34
C ASP A 207 -1.49 -22.95 4.11
N ALA A 208 -0.50 -22.44 4.83
CA ALA A 208 0.00 -21.09 4.66
C ALA A 208 0.58 -20.87 3.24
N ILE A 209 1.37 -21.81 2.75
CA ILE A 209 1.93 -21.78 1.38
C ILE A 209 0.79 -21.79 0.34
N ARG A 210 -0.22 -22.63 0.53
CA ARG A 210 -1.39 -22.68 -0.35
C ARG A 210 -2.15 -21.35 -0.40
N GLN A 211 -2.20 -20.63 0.72
CA GLN A 211 -2.79 -19.30 0.83
C GLN A 211 -1.84 -18.18 0.39
N LYS A 212 -0.69 -18.49 -0.21
CA LYS A 212 0.33 -17.53 -0.67
C LYS A 212 0.93 -16.68 0.46
N ALA A 213 0.90 -17.18 1.69
CA ALA A 213 1.58 -16.54 2.81
C ALA A 213 3.11 -16.65 2.68
N THR A 214 3.81 -15.70 3.26
CA THR A 214 5.27 -15.80 3.43
C THR A 214 5.56 -16.68 4.63
N VAL A 215 6.31 -17.77 4.41
CA VAL A 215 6.70 -18.73 5.45
C VAL A 215 8.23 -18.70 5.64
N LYS A 216 8.69 -18.57 6.89
CA LYS A 216 10.11 -18.56 7.25
C LYS A 216 10.36 -19.54 8.39
N ASN A 217 11.41 -20.35 8.27
CA ASN A 217 11.91 -21.14 9.38
C ASN A 217 12.98 -20.32 10.12
N THR A 218 12.76 -20.10 11.42
CA THR A 218 13.60 -19.26 12.27
C THR A 218 13.88 -19.95 13.60
N LYS A 219 14.43 -19.21 14.55
CA LYS A 219 14.54 -19.63 15.94
C LYS A 219 14.00 -18.53 16.84
N PHE A 220 13.17 -18.92 17.79
CA PHE A 220 12.70 -18.05 18.86
C PHE A 220 13.30 -18.58 20.18
N ASN A 221 14.14 -17.79 20.86
CA ASN A 221 14.87 -18.19 22.06
C ASN A 221 15.60 -19.54 21.94
N GLY A 222 16.19 -19.80 20.77
CA GLY A 222 16.89 -21.06 20.46
C GLY A 222 15.99 -22.21 19.97
N ILE A 223 14.67 -22.10 20.12
CA ILE A 223 13.67 -23.10 19.73
C ILE A 223 13.37 -22.96 18.23
N LYS A 224 13.33 -24.08 17.50
CA LYS A 224 12.91 -24.09 16.08
C LYS A 224 11.49 -23.56 15.94
N THR A 225 11.30 -22.61 15.05
CA THR A 225 10.07 -21.85 14.93
C THR A 225 9.72 -21.66 13.45
N THR A 226 8.44 -21.69 13.14
CA THR A 226 7.90 -21.26 11.84
C THR A 226 7.22 -19.91 12.01
N GLU A 227 7.67 -18.91 11.27
CA GLU A 227 7.00 -17.61 11.16
C GLU A 227 6.19 -17.56 9.86
N ILE A 228 4.96 -17.07 9.96
CA ILE A 228 4.03 -16.91 8.84
C ILE A 228 3.53 -15.47 8.80
N SER A 229 3.60 -14.86 7.62
CA SER A 229 3.05 -13.53 7.38
C SER A 229 2.05 -13.58 6.23
N ILE A 230 0.84 -13.12 6.47
CA ILE A 230 -0.21 -13.05 5.46
C ILE A 230 -1.05 -11.79 5.67
N ASN A 231 -1.50 -11.20 4.55
CA ASN A 231 -2.39 -10.05 4.55
C ASN A 231 -3.70 -10.50 3.91
N ILE A 232 -4.80 -10.41 4.64
CA ILE A 232 -6.11 -10.94 4.24
C ILE A 232 -7.08 -9.75 4.07
N PRO A 233 -7.65 -9.54 2.87
CA PRO A 233 -8.72 -8.57 2.70
C PRO A 233 -9.92 -8.88 3.60
N ASN A 234 -10.42 -7.86 4.30
CA ASN A 234 -11.56 -7.95 5.20
C ASN A 234 -12.45 -6.71 5.02
N GLY A 235 -13.38 -6.76 4.06
CA GLY A 235 -14.19 -5.60 3.68
C GLY A 235 -13.31 -4.46 3.16
N ASP A 236 -13.44 -3.29 3.79
CA ASP A 236 -12.68 -2.09 3.45
C ASP A 236 -11.26 -2.06 4.05
N TYR A 237 -10.87 -3.10 4.77
CA TYR A 237 -9.59 -3.20 5.46
C TYR A 237 -8.78 -4.40 4.97
N VAL A 238 -7.52 -4.43 5.36
CA VAL A 238 -6.63 -5.58 5.19
C VAL A 238 -6.13 -5.98 6.57
N ASP A 239 -6.50 -7.17 7.02
CA ASP A 239 -5.95 -7.73 8.26
C ASP A 239 -4.57 -8.31 7.98
N ASN A 240 -3.58 -7.79 8.68
CA ASN A 240 -2.20 -8.19 8.54
C ASN A 240 -1.83 -9.11 9.69
N TYR A 241 -1.75 -10.39 9.39
CA TYR A 241 -1.38 -11.44 10.35
C TYR A 241 0.12 -11.66 10.35
N ARG A 242 0.70 -11.66 11.53
CA ARG A 242 2.07 -12.10 11.81
C ARG A 242 2.01 -13.18 12.85
N MET A 243 2.42 -14.37 12.49
CA MET A 243 2.23 -15.56 13.31
C MET A 243 3.56 -16.28 13.57
N LEU A 244 3.62 -16.95 14.70
CA LEU A 244 4.75 -17.72 15.13
C LEU A 244 4.23 -19.05 15.68
N PHE A 245 4.83 -20.15 15.22
CA PHE A 245 4.48 -21.50 15.64
C PHE A 245 5.74 -22.24 16.10
N LEU A 246 5.68 -22.84 17.25
CA LEU A 246 6.79 -23.66 17.78
C LEU A 246 6.26 -24.81 18.64
N TYR A 247 7.15 -25.79 18.89
CA TYR A 247 6.92 -26.86 19.85
C TYR A 247 7.92 -26.76 20.99
N HIS A 248 7.45 -26.72 22.22
CA HIS A 248 8.27 -26.66 23.42
C HIS A 248 7.55 -27.33 24.59
N ASN A 249 8.28 -28.15 25.34
CA ASN A 249 7.80 -28.81 26.58
C ASN A 249 6.41 -29.46 26.45
N GLN A 250 6.17 -30.26 25.40
CA GLN A 250 4.91 -30.94 25.09
C GLN A 250 3.76 -29.97 24.68
N TYR A 251 4.06 -28.73 24.33
CA TYR A 251 3.07 -27.80 23.81
C TYR A 251 3.42 -27.36 22.37
N VAL A 252 2.42 -27.39 21.51
CA VAL A 252 2.43 -26.54 20.32
C VAL A 252 1.96 -25.16 20.78
N ILE A 253 2.76 -24.17 20.50
CA ILE A 253 2.51 -22.76 20.85
C ILE A 253 2.29 -22.03 19.56
N ALA A 254 1.12 -21.41 19.44
CA ALA A 254 0.74 -20.55 18.33
C ALA A 254 0.54 -19.12 18.84
N VAL A 255 1.21 -18.19 18.19
CA VAL A 255 1.05 -16.76 18.45
C VAL A 255 0.61 -16.08 17.18
N SER A 256 -0.37 -15.19 17.28
CA SER A 256 -0.80 -14.33 16.20
C SER A 256 -0.84 -12.88 16.67
N VAL A 257 -0.22 -12.00 15.91
CA VAL A 257 -0.36 -10.55 16.04
C VAL A 257 -1.09 -10.07 14.81
N VAL A 258 -2.20 -9.39 15.01
CA VAL A 258 -3.06 -8.89 13.93
C VAL A 258 -3.21 -7.38 14.05
N SER A 259 -3.03 -6.68 12.94
CA SER A 259 -3.35 -5.25 12.83
C SER A 259 -3.87 -4.95 11.43
N TYR A 260 -4.78 -3.99 11.32
CA TYR A 260 -5.21 -3.48 10.02
C TYR A 260 -4.12 -2.64 9.29
N LYS A 261 -2.94 -2.48 9.90
CA LYS A 261 -1.79 -1.76 9.36
C LYS A 261 -0.57 -2.65 9.27
N THR A 262 -0.03 -2.81 8.06
CA THR A 262 1.09 -3.71 7.79
C THR A 262 2.32 -3.39 8.63
N GLN A 263 2.75 -2.13 8.65
CA GLN A 263 3.96 -1.74 9.40
C GLN A 263 3.78 -1.86 10.90
N LEU A 264 2.57 -1.61 11.41
CA LEU A 264 2.26 -1.80 12.82
C LEU A 264 2.29 -3.28 13.19
N ALA A 265 1.69 -4.16 12.37
CA ALA A 265 1.75 -5.61 12.59
C ALA A 265 3.20 -6.11 12.64
N ASP A 266 4.05 -5.69 11.70
CA ASP A 266 5.47 -6.04 11.68
C ASP A 266 6.19 -5.56 12.94
N LEU A 267 5.98 -4.32 13.34
CA LEU A 267 6.62 -3.71 14.49
C LEU A 267 6.20 -4.39 15.81
N LEU A 268 4.91 -4.61 15.98
CA LEU A 268 4.35 -5.26 17.18
C LEU A 268 4.80 -6.72 17.28
N PHE A 269 4.91 -7.41 16.15
CA PHE A 269 5.41 -8.78 16.11
C PHE A 269 6.90 -8.87 16.50
N GLU A 270 7.72 -7.96 15.99
CA GLU A 270 9.14 -7.87 16.39
C GLU A 270 9.28 -7.48 17.87
N HIS A 271 8.44 -6.59 18.37
CA HIS A 271 8.40 -6.23 19.80
C HIS A 271 7.96 -7.43 20.64
N PHE A 272 6.90 -8.13 20.24
CA PHE A 272 6.43 -9.35 20.88
C PHE A 272 7.56 -10.36 21.02
N LYS A 273 8.28 -10.70 19.95
CA LYS A 273 9.39 -11.67 19.98
C LYS A 273 10.50 -11.31 20.96
N ARG A 274 10.72 -10.04 21.23
CA ARG A 274 11.75 -9.59 22.19
C ARG A 274 11.31 -9.64 23.63
N ASN A 275 10.02 -9.48 23.88
CA ASN A 275 9.46 -9.27 25.23
C ASN A 275 8.58 -10.43 25.71
N PHE A 276 8.39 -11.45 24.89
CA PHE A 276 7.65 -12.64 25.24
C PHE A 276 8.57 -13.70 25.84
N LYS A 277 8.27 -14.14 27.05
CA LYS A 277 9.02 -15.14 27.79
C LYS A 277 8.11 -16.31 28.12
N LEU A 278 8.49 -17.51 27.71
CA LEU A 278 7.81 -18.74 28.09
C LEU A 278 8.17 -19.10 29.54
N LYS A 279 7.20 -19.60 30.30
CA LYS A 279 7.34 -20.09 31.67
C LYS A 279 7.25 -21.62 31.79
N ILE A 280 6.84 -22.27 30.69
CA ILE A 280 6.64 -23.73 30.62
C ILE A 280 7.77 -24.42 29.90
#